data_e13adefbf25f778ba52fe0d4412e5499
#
_entry.id   e13adefbf25f778ba52fe0d4412e5499
#
_cell.length_a   1.000
_cell.length_b   1.000
_cell.length_c   1.000
_cell.angle_alpha   90.00
_cell.angle_beta   90.00
_cell.angle_gamma   90.00
#
_symmetry.space_group_name_H-M   'P 1'
#
loop_
_entity.id
_entity.type
_entity.pdbx_description
1 polymer ?
#
loop_
_entity_poly.entity_id
_entity_poly.type
_entity_poly.pdbx_seq_one_letter_code
_entity_poly.pdbx_strand_id
1 'polypeptide(L)'
;GIISYGMNLDGEISADDFINPDGEKGVDNQLYRAVGCIANFNGAGGTLVQFTNQNLQKHLYNRVVMELTDVDSLVNDQSVTVTTYRGREPLMTNATGQGFLPGGTQTVDMKFGKSLIHTFHGKIVDGVLLTEPGEFTWPASGGFEDTALHKMRGLRMRLSLTSQRAEGMLAGYTGIEAF
;
A
#
# COMPACT_ATOMS: atom_id res chain seq x y z
N GLY A 1 -17.89 -18.46 3.55
CA GLY A 1 -17.12 -17.84 2.45
C GLY A 1 -15.63 -18.05 2.63
N ILE A 2 -14.87 -17.89 1.57
CA ILE A 2 -13.40 -17.96 1.63
C ILE A 2 -12.89 -16.66 2.25
N ILE A 3 -11.96 -16.77 3.19
CA ILE A 3 -11.39 -15.61 3.87
C ILE A 3 -10.21 -15.08 3.06
N SER A 4 -10.19 -13.79 2.81
CA SER A 4 -9.09 -13.07 2.16
C SER A 4 -8.97 -11.66 2.69
N TYR A 5 -7.75 -11.17 2.82
CA TYR A 5 -7.50 -9.75 3.10
C TYR A 5 -7.86 -8.90 1.87
N GLY A 6 -8.49 -7.77 2.08
CA GLY A 6 -8.89 -6.86 1.01
C GLY A 6 -9.96 -5.89 1.46
N MET A 7 -10.54 -5.18 0.50
CA MET A 7 -11.61 -4.21 0.69
C MET A 7 -12.73 -4.49 -0.31
N ASN A 8 -13.93 -4.08 0.05
CA ASN A 8 -15.02 -3.94 -0.91
C ASN A 8 -14.78 -2.67 -1.73
N LEU A 9 -14.35 -2.83 -2.97
CA LEU A 9 -13.95 -1.72 -3.83
C LEU A 9 -15.09 -1.20 -4.71
N ASP A 10 -16.03 -2.07 -5.11
CA ASP A 10 -17.17 -1.70 -5.93
C ASP A 10 -18.42 -1.31 -5.13
N GLY A 11 -18.44 -1.62 -3.83
CA GLY A 11 -19.56 -1.34 -2.93
C GLY A 11 -20.65 -2.39 -2.95
N GLU A 12 -20.48 -3.47 -3.70
CA GLU A 12 -21.45 -4.56 -3.83
C GLU A 12 -21.02 -5.79 -3.02
N ILE A 13 -21.93 -6.73 -2.85
CA ILE A 13 -21.64 -8.05 -2.24
C ILE A 13 -22.15 -9.11 -3.21
N SER A 14 -21.22 -9.77 -3.86
CA SER A 14 -21.51 -10.81 -4.84
C SER A 14 -21.17 -12.20 -4.33
N ALA A 15 -21.57 -13.22 -5.08
CA ALA A 15 -21.25 -14.61 -4.75
C ALA A 15 -19.76 -14.93 -4.92
N ASP A 16 -19.08 -14.13 -5.70
CA ASP A 16 -17.67 -14.29 -6.03
C ASP A 16 -16.72 -13.54 -5.09
N ASP A 17 -17.26 -12.78 -4.14
CA ASP A 17 -16.46 -12.02 -3.20
C ASP A 17 -15.98 -12.86 -2.03
N PHE A 18 -14.95 -12.35 -1.38
CA PHE A 18 -14.41 -12.93 -0.18
C PHE A 18 -14.98 -12.25 1.07
N ILE A 19 -14.61 -12.79 2.22
CA ILE A 19 -14.87 -12.20 3.54
C ILE A 19 -13.51 -11.87 4.13
N ASN A 20 -13.32 -10.66 4.67
CA ASN A 20 -12.09 -10.37 5.38
C ASN A 20 -12.05 -11.07 6.76
N PRO A 21 -10.89 -11.14 7.42
CA PRO A 21 -10.78 -11.77 8.74
C PRO A 21 -11.67 -11.14 9.82
N ASP A 22 -12.05 -9.86 9.66
CA ASP A 22 -12.91 -9.12 10.59
C ASP A 22 -14.41 -9.33 10.31
N GLY A 23 -14.75 -10.13 9.28
CA GLY A 23 -16.12 -10.48 8.91
C GLY A 23 -16.78 -9.53 7.90
N GLU A 24 -16.08 -8.53 7.37
CA GLU A 24 -16.56 -7.68 6.28
C GLU A 24 -16.72 -8.52 5.00
N LYS A 25 -17.89 -8.41 4.35
CA LYS A 25 -18.23 -9.11 3.12
C LYS A 25 -18.00 -8.21 1.91
N GLY A 26 -17.95 -8.80 0.72
CA GLY A 26 -17.78 -8.05 -0.52
C GLY A 26 -16.33 -7.71 -0.83
N VAL A 27 -15.38 -8.48 -0.34
CA VAL A 27 -13.96 -8.21 -0.57
C VAL A 27 -13.54 -8.62 -1.98
N ASP A 28 -13.10 -7.64 -2.78
CA ASP A 28 -12.70 -7.77 -4.17
C ASP A 28 -11.22 -8.15 -4.33
N ASN A 29 -10.82 -9.33 -3.87
CA ASN A 29 -9.42 -9.75 -4.02
C ASN A 29 -9.24 -10.82 -5.11
N GLN A 30 -9.34 -10.42 -6.36
CA GLN A 30 -9.15 -11.35 -7.49
C GLN A 30 -7.70 -11.84 -7.61
N LEU A 31 -6.71 -11.08 -7.12
CA LEU A 31 -5.33 -11.55 -7.05
C LEU A 31 -5.20 -12.81 -6.17
N TYR A 32 -5.95 -12.88 -5.07
CA TYR A 32 -5.98 -14.07 -4.24
C TYR A 32 -6.52 -15.30 -4.98
N ARG A 33 -7.50 -15.12 -5.87
CA ARG A 33 -7.98 -16.22 -6.74
C ARG A 33 -6.90 -16.70 -7.68
N ALA A 34 -6.13 -15.77 -8.26
CA ALA A 34 -5.10 -16.10 -9.24
C ALA A 34 -3.89 -16.79 -8.59
N VAL A 35 -3.43 -16.32 -7.45
CA VAL A 35 -2.15 -16.75 -6.86
C VAL A 35 -2.24 -17.24 -5.41
N GLY A 36 -3.37 -17.08 -4.73
CA GLY A 36 -3.53 -17.42 -3.32
C GLY A 36 -3.37 -18.90 -2.98
N CYS A 37 -3.54 -19.78 -3.95
CA CYS A 37 -3.29 -21.22 -3.80
C CYS A 37 -1.80 -21.59 -3.94
N ILE A 38 -0.96 -20.65 -4.36
CA ILE A 38 0.47 -20.89 -4.53
C ILE A 38 1.15 -20.67 -3.18
N ALA A 39 1.72 -21.71 -2.60
CA ALA A 39 2.33 -21.66 -1.26
C ALA A 39 3.37 -20.54 -1.10
N ASN A 40 4.10 -20.20 -2.16
CA ASN A 40 5.11 -19.16 -2.15
C ASN A 40 4.52 -17.72 -2.11
N PHE A 41 3.23 -17.57 -2.34
CA PHE A 41 2.54 -16.27 -2.24
C PHE A 41 1.78 -16.10 -0.92
N ASN A 42 1.66 -17.16 -0.11
CA ASN A 42 0.90 -17.14 1.12
C ASN A 42 1.78 -16.96 2.36
N GLY A 43 1.33 -16.06 3.24
CA GLY A 43 1.91 -15.88 4.57
C GLY A 43 3.23 -15.12 4.60
N ALA A 44 3.70 -14.83 5.82
CA ALA A 44 4.91 -14.07 6.07
C ALA A 44 6.21 -14.73 5.54
N GLY A 45 6.20 -16.05 5.34
CA GLY A 45 7.30 -16.79 4.74
C GLY A 45 7.25 -16.90 3.22
N GLY A 46 6.23 -16.32 2.58
CA GLY A 46 6.06 -16.38 1.13
C GLY A 46 7.18 -15.65 0.38
N THR A 47 7.59 -16.21 -0.75
CA THR A 47 8.67 -15.65 -1.57
C THR A 47 8.39 -14.21 -2.00
N LEU A 48 7.13 -13.89 -2.32
CA LEU A 48 6.74 -12.53 -2.71
C LEU A 48 6.96 -11.52 -1.56
N VAL A 49 6.56 -11.88 -0.34
CA VAL A 49 6.75 -11.02 0.85
C VAL A 49 8.23 -10.80 1.13
N GLN A 50 9.02 -11.87 1.09
CA GLN A 50 10.47 -11.79 1.31
C GLN A 50 11.16 -10.96 0.21
N PHE A 51 10.79 -11.16 -1.03
CA PHE A 51 11.33 -10.42 -2.17
C PHE A 51 10.97 -8.93 -2.08
N THR A 52 9.72 -8.59 -1.75
CA THR A 52 9.28 -7.20 -1.56
C THR A 52 10.04 -6.54 -0.43
N ASN A 53 10.19 -7.21 0.72
CA ASN A 53 10.94 -6.67 1.85
C ASN A 53 12.42 -6.47 1.55
N GLN A 54 13.04 -7.39 0.83
CA GLN A 54 14.44 -7.23 0.38
C GLN A 54 14.60 -6.08 -0.60
N ASN A 55 13.65 -5.90 -1.52
CA ASN A 55 13.67 -4.79 -2.45
C ASN A 55 13.48 -3.43 -1.76
N LEU A 56 12.62 -3.35 -0.75
CA LEU A 56 12.48 -2.15 0.07
C LEU A 56 13.79 -1.77 0.78
N GLN A 57 14.55 -2.77 1.24
CA GLN A 57 15.81 -2.54 1.94
C GLN A 57 16.99 -2.20 1.01
N LYS A 58 17.08 -2.90 -0.11
CA LYS A 58 18.28 -2.86 -0.96
C LYS A 58 18.14 -1.97 -2.19
N HIS A 59 16.94 -1.78 -2.69
CA HIS A 59 16.70 -1.08 -3.94
C HIS A 59 15.86 0.18 -3.75
N LEU A 60 16.24 1.24 -4.44
CA LEU A 60 15.63 2.57 -4.37
C LEU A 60 14.16 2.63 -4.83
N TYR A 61 13.61 1.55 -5.38
CA TYR A 61 12.45 1.62 -6.25
C TYR A 61 11.09 1.64 -5.53
N ASN A 62 10.99 1.06 -4.35
CA ASN A 62 9.69 0.80 -3.72
C ASN A 62 9.46 1.57 -2.41
N ARG A 63 10.07 2.75 -2.27
CA ARG A 63 9.91 3.56 -1.05
C ARG A 63 8.77 4.53 -1.21
N VAL A 64 7.60 4.15 -0.74
CA VAL A 64 6.48 5.06 -0.58
C VAL A 64 6.66 5.81 0.74
N VAL A 65 6.70 7.12 0.64
CA VAL A 65 6.57 8.03 1.78
C VAL A 65 5.16 8.60 1.74
N MET A 66 4.48 8.58 2.87
CA MET A 66 3.14 9.16 3.01
C MET A 66 3.22 10.35 3.95
N GLU A 67 2.66 11.46 3.52
CA GLU A 67 2.48 12.66 4.32
C GLU A 67 0.98 12.85 4.56
N LEU A 68 0.61 13.01 5.83
CA LEU A 68 -0.75 13.38 6.22
C LEU A 68 -0.74 14.86 6.59
N THR A 69 -1.60 15.62 5.95
CA THR A 69 -1.82 17.05 6.22
C THR A 69 -3.27 17.31 6.57
N ASP A 70 -3.53 18.50 7.11
CA ASP A 70 -4.87 18.92 7.56
C ASP A 70 -5.44 18.00 8.67
N VAL A 71 -4.57 17.45 9.51
CA VAL A 71 -4.95 16.50 10.57
C VAL A 71 -5.15 17.22 11.89
N ASP A 72 -6.38 17.28 12.35
CA ASP A 72 -6.75 17.82 13.66
C ASP A 72 -6.71 16.75 14.77
N SER A 73 -7.01 15.50 14.41
CA SER A 73 -7.04 14.38 15.35
C SER A 73 -6.69 13.05 14.69
N LEU A 74 -5.83 12.25 15.34
CA LEU A 74 -5.57 10.86 14.91
C LEU A 74 -6.66 9.86 15.34
N VAL A 75 -7.67 10.29 16.07
CA VAL A 75 -8.77 9.42 16.49
C VAL A 75 -9.99 9.61 15.60
N ASN A 76 -10.46 10.87 15.47
CA ASN A 76 -11.58 11.19 14.60
C ASN A 76 -11.31 12.52 13.91
N ASP A 77 -11.33 12.51 12.58
CA ASP A 77 -11.13 13.66 11.73
C ASP A 77 -11.92 13.47 10.43
N GLN A 78 -12.72 14.47 10.07
CA GLN A 78 -13.63 14.36 8.92
C GLN A 78 -12.98 14.69 7.58
N SER A 79 -11.79 15.31 7.59
CA SER A 79 -11.14 15.76 6.37
C SER A 79 -9.63 15.78 6.53
N VAL A 80 -8.97 14.80 5.98
CA VAL A 80 -7.50 14.71 5.95
C VAL A 80 -7.01 14.55 4.52
N THR A 81 -5.81 15.03 4.27
CA THR A 81 -5.13 14.88 2.97
C THR A 81 -3.96 13.93 3.13
N VAL A 82 -3.88 12.93 2.25
CA VAL A 82 -2.75 12.00 2.18
C VAL A 82 -2.02 12.23 0.88
N THR A 83 -0.76 12.65 0.95
CA THR A 83 0.10 12.75 -0.22
C THR A 83 1.15 11.66 -0.20
N THR A 84 1.27 10.93 -1.29
CA THR A 84 2.28 9.89 -1.45
C THR A 84 3.42 10.38 -2.31
N TYR A 85 4.63 10.01 -1.92
CA TYR A 85 5.86 10.35 -2.63
C TYR A 85 6.73 9.12 -2.79
N ARG A 86 7.60 9.14 -3.77
CA ARG A 86 8.73 8.21 -3.81
C ARG A 86 9.90 8.80 -3.02
N GLY A 87 10.44 8.03 -2.07
CA GLY A 87 11.65 8.41 -1.34
C GLY A 87 12.92 8.09 -2.12
N ARG A 88 13.93 8.95 -1.99
CA ARG A 88 15.19 8.87 -2.72
C ARG A 88 16.29 8.15 -1.94
N GLU A 89 16.42 8.41 -0.64
CA GLU A 89 17.51 7.90 0.17
C GLU A 89 17.31 6.43 0.55
N PRO A 90 18.40 5.67 0.73
CA PRO A 90 18.34 4.32 1.30
C PRO A 90 17.68 4.34 2.69
N LEU A 91 16.92 3.31 3.00
CA LEU A 91 16.44 3.11 4.36
C LEU A 91 17.63 2.73 5.25
N MET A 92 17.79 3.44 6.36
CA MET A 92 18.81 3.08 7.35
C MET A 92 18.34 1.86 8.13
N THR A 93 19.17 0.82 8.14
CA THR A 93 18.90 -0.40 8.88
C THR A 93 19.92 -0.59 10.01
N ASN A 94 19.53 -1.36 11.02
CA ASN A 94 20.45 -1.80 12.06
C ASN A 94 21.52 -2.75 11.49
N ALA A 95 22.49 -3.13 12.30
CA ALA A 95 23.61 -3.99 11.88
C ALA A 95 23.17 -5.38 11.36
N THR A 96 21.99 -5.85 11.72
CA THR A 96 21.44 -7.12 11.21
C THR A 96 20.71 -6.96 9.88
N GLY A 97 20.42 -5.73 9.46
CA GLY A 97 19.63 -5.44 8.26
C GLY A 97 18.12 -5.78 8.38
N GLN A 98 17.65 -6.16 9.56
CA GLN A 98 16.26 -6.60 9.78
C GLN A 98 15.35 -5.53 10.39
N GLY A 99 15.92 -4.47 10.95
CA GLY A 99 15.17 -3.39 11.57
C GLY A 99 15.56 -2.03 11.00
N PHE A 100 14.59 -1.16 10.82
CA PHE A 100 14.85 0.23 10.42
C PHE A 100 15.29 1.06 11.60
N LEU A 101 16.27 1.95 11.38
CA LEU A 101 16.71 2.91 12.37
C LEU A 101 15.82 4.17 12.31
N PRO A 102 15.45 4.73 13.46
CA PRO A 102 14.71 5.99 13.50
C PRO A 102 15.63 7.16 13.10
N GLY A 103 15.00 8.29 12.71
CA GLY A 103 15.73 9.53 12.41
C GLY A 103 16.27 9.63 10.98
N GLY A 104 15.98 8.67 10.12
CA GLY A 104 16.27 8.79 8.68
C GLY A 104 15.39 9.86 8.04
N THR A 105 15.99 10.66 7.16
CA THR A 105 15.26 11.61 6.32
C THR A 105 15.10 11.06 4.92
N GLN A 106 14.02 11.43 4.26
CA GLN A 106 13.75 11.09 2.86
C GLN A 106 13.53 12.38 2.06
N THR A 107 14.22 12.49 0.94
CA THR A 107 13.94 13.51 -0.07
C THR A 107 12.99 12.94 -1.11
N VAL A 108 12.10 13.76 -1.63
CA VAL A 108 11.23 13.32 -2.73
C VAL A 108 12.06 13.05 -3.97
N ASP A 109 11.95 11.83 -4.51
CA ASP A 109 12.61 11.48 -5.77
C ASP A 109 11.85 12.06 -6.96
N MET A 110 12.44 13.08 -7.57
CA MET A 110 11.88 13.78 -8.74
C MET A 110 12.33 13.19 -10.07
N LYS A 111 12.97 12.02 -10.11
CA LYS A 111 13.41 11.37 -11.36
C LYS A 111 12.28 11.23 -12.38
N PHE A 112 11.07 10.97 -11.92
CA PHE A 112 9.87 10.84 -12.75
C PHE A 112 8.98 12.10 -12.73
N GLY A 113 9.52 13.24 -12.32
CA GLY A 113 8.75 14.47 -12.15
C GLY A 113 7.65 14.29 -11.11
N LYS A 114 6.47 14.85 -11.38
CA LYS A 114 5.30 14.75 -10.48
C LYS A 114 4.45 13.50 -10.71
N SER A 115 4.80 12.63 -11.64
CA SER A 115 3.97 11.46 -12.01
C SER A 115 3.85 10.41 -10.91
N LEU A 116 4.74 10.45 -9.90
CA LEU A 116 4.70 9.58 -8.73
C LEU A 116 4.29 10.31 -7.44
N ILE A 117 3.71 11.51 -7.58
CA ILE A 117 3.12 12.25 -6.47
C ILE A 117 1.60 12.15 -6.61
N HIS A 118 0.95 11.56 -5.63
CA HIS A 118 -0.49 11.37 -5.65
C HIS A 118 -1.11 11.90 -4.36
N THR A 119 -2.25 12.57 -4.50
CA THR A 119 -3.00 13.12 -3.37
C THR A 119 -4.34 12.42 -3.26
N PHE A 120 -4.67 11.99 -2.06
CA PHE A 120 -5.93 11.36 -1.70
C PHE A 120 -6.59 12.18 -0.60
N HIS A 121 -7.89 12.32 -0.66
CA HIS A 121 -8.69 12.84 0.44
C HIS A 121 -9.26 11.69 1.25
N GLY A 122 -9.46 11.91 2.53
CA GLY A 122 -9.96 10.88 3.40
C GLY A 122 -10.44 11.43 4.73
N LYS A 123 -10.74 10.51 5.63
CA LYS A 123 -11.15 10.77 7.01
C LYS A 123 -10.52 9.77 7.95
N ILE A 124 -10.44 10.14 9.22
CA ILE A 124 -10.04 9.23 10.30
C ILE A 124 -11.28 8.94 11.14
N VAL A 125 -11.56 7.66 11.35
CA VAL A 125 -12.68 7.19 12.19
C VAL A 125 -12.13 6.15 13.15
N ASP A 126 -12.24 6.41 14.44
CA ASP A 126 -11.75 5.54 15.52
C ASP A 126 -10.29 5.10 15.32
N GLY A 127 -9.44 6.04 14.92
CA GLY A 127 -8.02 5.79 14.68
C GLY A 127 -7.69 5.11 13.35
N VAL A 128 -8.68 4.92 12.49
CA VAL A 128 -8.49 4.31 11.16
C VAL A 128 -8.66 5.37 10.07
N LEU A 129 -7.59 5.61 9.33
CA LEU A 129 -7.63 6.41 8.11
C LEU A 129 -8.31 5.62 7.00
N LEU A 130 -9.27 6.25 6.36
CA LEU A 130 -10.00 5.73 5.20
C LEU A 130 -9.94 6.80 4.10
N THR A 131 -9.32 6.48 2.96
CA THR A 131 -9.28 7.41 1.83
C THR A 131 -10.42 7.17 0.85
N GLU A 132 -10.77 8.21 0.12
CA GLU A 132 -11.54 8.11 -1.10
C GLU A 132 -10.73 7.39 -2.20
N PRO A 133 -11.41 6.80 -3.21
CA PRO A 133 -10.72 6.18 -4.33
C PRO A 133 -9.95 7.20 -5.17
N GLY A 134 -8.74 6.84 -5.57
CA GLY A 134 -7.88 7.71 -6.40
C GLY A 134 -7.02 6.92 -7.37
N GLU A 135 -6.37 7.65 -8.27
CA GLU A 135 -5.39 7.07 -9.19
C GLU A 135 -4.02 6.99 -8.51
N PHE A 136 -3.32 5.92 -8.76
CA PHE A 136 -1.99 5.69 -8.21
C PHE A 136 -1.07 5.08 -9.26
N THR A 137 0.11 5.67 -9.42
CA THR A 137 1.15 5.14 -10.31
C THR A 137 2.40 4.87 -9.50
N TRP A 138 2.95 3.70 -9.65
CA TRP A 138 4.14 3.28 -8.94
C TRP A 138 5.14 2.61 -9.88
N PRO A 139 6.44 2.82 -9.73
CA PRO A 139 7.42 2.07 -10.51
C PRO A 139 7.35 0.60 -10.12
N ALA A 140 6.99 -0.23 -11.08
CA ALA A 140 7.07 -1.67 -10.93
C ALA A 140 8.49 -2.11 -11.21
N SER A 141 9.30 -2.27 -10.22
CA SER A 141 10.56 -2.94 -10.45
C SER A 141 10.40 -4.44 -10.27
N GLY A 142 10.42 -5.16 -11.37
CA GLY A 142 10.72 -6.60 -11.36
C GLY A 142 12.17 -6.89 -11.03
N GLY A 143 12.89 -5.93 -10.44
CA GLY A 143 14.27 -6.08 -9.98
C GLY A 143 15.37 -5.63 -10.94
N PHE A 144 15.08 -5.27 -12.18
CA PHE A 144 16.14 -5.02 -13.15
C PHE A 144 16.06 -3.71 -13.93
N GLU A 145 14.91 -3.08 -14.05
CA GLU A 145 14.79 -1.80 -14.77
C GLU A 145 13.73 -0.86 -14.19
N ASP A 146 14.06 0.42 -14.15
CA ASP A 146 13.23 1.54 -13.63
C ASP A 146 12.07 1.95 -14.55
N THR A 147 11.75 1.19 -15.57
CA THR A 147 10.95 1.68 -16.70
C THR A 147 9.50 1.26 -16.67
N ALA A 148 9.14 0.24 -15.95
CA ALA A 148 7.77 -0.20 -15.85
C ALA A 148 7.01 0.58 -14.77
N LEU A 149 5.88 1.16 -15.11
CA LEU A 149 4.99 1.85 -14.18
C LEU A 149 3.72 1.02 -13.99
N HIS A 150 3.47 0.61 -12.76
CA HIS A 150 2.17 0.06 -12.38
C HIS A 150 1.16 1.19 -12.17
N LYS A 151 0.03 1.07 -12.82
CA LYS A 151 -1.10 1.97 -12.62
C LYS A 151 -2.20 1.23 -11.88
N MET A 152 -2.64 1.80 -10.77
CA MET A 152 -3.78 1.33 -10.01
C MET A 152 -4.89 2.38 -10.08
N ARG A 153 -6.09 1.96 -10.43
CA ARG A 153 -7.29 2.79 -10.44
C ARG A 153 -8.12 2.53 -9.22
N GLY A 154 -8.77 3.57 -8.71
CA GLY A 154 -9.63 3.45 -7.55
C GLY A 154 -8.89 3.00 -6.28
N LEU A 155 -7.59 3.31 -6.16
CA LEU A 155 -6.83 2.96 -4.97
C LEU A 155 -7.45 3.59 -3.74
N ARG A 156 -7.67 2.79 -2.71
CA ARG A 156 -8.08 3.21 -1.37
C ARG A 156 -7.07 2.72 -0.35
N MET A 157 -6.92 3.49 0.70
CA MET A 157 -6.09 3.16 1.84
C MET A 157 -6.96 2.99 3.08
N ARG A 158 -6.68 1.96 3.87
CA ARG A 158 -7.26 1.70 5.19
C ARG A 158 -6.12 1.44 6.15
N LEU A 159 -5.79 2.43 6.96
CA LEU A 159 -4.61 2.40 7.82
C LEU A 159 -4.99 2.71 9.28
N SER A 160 -4.71 1.82 10.19
CA SER A 160 -4.75 2.10 11.64
C SER A 160 -3.57 2.99 12.00
N LEU A 161 -3.85 4.13 12.63
CA LEU A 161 -2.87 5.15 12.92
C LEU A 161 -2.54 5.21 14.40
N THR A 162 -1.27 5.40 14.70
CA THR A 162 -0.77 5.85 16.00
C THR A 162 0.23 6.97 15.77
N SER A 163 0.67 7.65 16.82
CA SER A 163 1.73 8.66 16.73
C SER A 163 3.09 8.13 16.22
N GLN A 164 3.26 6.81 16.14
CA GLN A 164 4.54 6.18 15.79
C GLN A 164 4.44 5.16 14.66
N ARG A 165 3.22 4.77 14.27
CA ARG A 165 3.02 3.66 13.36
C ARG A 165 1.73 3.82 12.58
N ALA A 166 1.77 3.44 11.30
CA ALA A 166 0.61 3.19 10.47
C ALA A 166 0.65 1.74 9.98
N GLU A 167 -0.48 1.04 10.07
CA GLU A 167 -0.59 -0.36 9.66
C GLU A 167 -1.94 -0.61 8.99
N GLY A 168 -1.93 -1.29 7.87
CA GLY A 168 -3.16 -1.61 7.16
C GLY A 168 -2.91 -2.06 5.74
N MET A 169 -3.81 -1.68 4.84
CA MET A 169 -3.76 -2.12 3.45
C MET A 169 -4.08 -1.00 2.47
N LEU A 170 -3.59 -1.22 1.26
CA LEU A 170 -3.94 -0.48 0.06
C LEU A 170 -4.61 -1.46 -0.90
N ALA A 171 -5.73 -1.08 -1.49
CA ALA A 171 -6.43 -1.90 -2.47
C ALA A 171 -6.94 -1.04 -3.61
N GLY A 172 -6.91 -1.60 -4.82
CA GLY A 172 -7.31 -0.92 -6.05
C GLY A 172 -7.30 -1.88 -7.23
N TYR A 173 -7.68 -1.40 -8.40
CA TYR A 173 -7.73 -2.19 -9.63
C TYR A 173 -6.48 -1.99 -10.46
N THR A 174 -5.85 -3.07 -10.88
CA THR A 174 -4.71 -3.09 -11.81
C THR A 174 -5.14 -3.75 -13.11
N GLY A 175 -4.72 -3.20 -14.25
CA GLY A 175 -4.97 -3.83 -15.54
C GLY A 175 -4.25 -5.17 -15.65
N ILE A 176 -4.89 -6.15 -16.31
CA ILE A 176 -4.31 -7.50 -16.48
C ILE A 176 -3.04 -7.48 -17.34
N GLU A 177 -2.86 -6.45 -18.14
CA GLU A 177 -1.65 -6.21 -18.94
C GLU A 177 -0.41 -5.87 -18.10
N ALA A 178 -0.59 -5.64 -16.79
CA ALA A 178 0.51 -5.35 -15.86
C ALA A 178 1.13 -6.63 -15.25
N PHE A 179 0.58 -7.80 -15.59
CA PHE A 179 1.04 -9.12 -15.22
C PHE A 179 1.44 -9.90 -16.49
#